data_4c1843a90d8c664395dd39561adaf7db
#
_entry.id   4c1843a90d8c664395dd39561adaf7db
#
_cell.length_a   1.000
_cell.length_b   1.000
_cell.length_c   1.000
_cell.angle_alpha   90.00
_cell.angle_beta   90.00
_cell.angle_gamma   90.00
#
_symmetry.space_group_name_H-M   'P 1'
#
loop_
_entity.id
_entity.type
_entity.pdbx_description
1 polymer ?
#
loop_
_entity_poly.entity_id
_entity_poly.type
_entity_poly.pdbx_seq_one_letter_code
_entity_poly.pdbx_strand_id
1 'polypeptide(L)'
;MTGISDVRLERNTAGGVEEYLETDDRILIPVGSVEQHGDHLPLGTDSFVARELALSAAEALDVLVASTLWYGWSPHHMARGGTVSVDSDVLQDLAFEVVESLSEHGFRNVVFVNGHRVVNVPWLQIAAERCQRDLNVTVEIFDPAYMQKEVVDDLDVGTIGHGDPLETSHLMYLMPEAVDLDEAVDYEPDEGDHHHVDPSDDRDTLAYVPGTVEEMRDLVEKSGGTKGNPSESSEDVGRRLQEHLVDRLVTVIEGIASED
;
A
#
# COMPACT_ATOMS: atom_id res chain seq x y z
N MET A 1 -28.31 -5.37 -8.71
CA MET A 1 -27.23 -6.39 -8.64
C MET A 1 -26.25 -6.01 -9.72
N THR A 2 -24.99 -5.85 -9.39
CA THR A 2 -23.94 -5.23 -10.22
C THR A 2 -23.43 -6.05 -11.40
N GLY A 3 -24.03 -7.20 -11.72
CA GLY A 3 -23.61 -8.06 -12.86
C GLY A 3 -22.26 -8.76 -12.71
N ILE A 4 -21.43 -8.37 -11.72
CA ILE A 4 -20.12 -8.98 -11.46
C ILE A 4 -20.26 -10.31 -10.71
N SER A 5 -19.42 -11.27 -11.03
CA SER A 5 -19.35 -12.57 -10.34
C SER A 5 -18.27 -12.64 -9.25
N ASP A 6 -17.35 -11.71 -9.26
CA ASP A 6 -16.21 -11.57 -8.34
C ASP A 6 -15.78 -10.09 -8.36
N VAL A 7 -15.33 -9.55 -7.24
CA VAL A 7 -14.83 -8.16 -7.20
C VAL A 7 -13.52 -7.98 -7.97
N ARG A 8 -12.78 -9.05 -8.24
CA ARG A 8 -11.53 -9.01 -9.03
C ARG A 8 -11.83 -8.89 -10.52
N LEU A 9 -11.36 -7.80 -11.14
CA LEU A 9 -11.59 -7.50 -12.54
C LEU A 9 -11.19 -8.66 -13.46
N GLU A 10 -10.03 -9.27 -13.25
CA GLU A 10 -9.50 -10.37 -14.08
C GLU A 10 -10.28 -11.68 -13.96
N ARG A 11 -11.25 -11.77 -13.07
CA ARG A 11 -12.14 -12.93 -12.92
C ARG A 11 -13.51 -12.73 -13.56
N ASN A 12 -13.78 -11.52 -14.04
CA ASN A 12 -15.02 -11.23 -14.74
C ASN A 12 -14.89 -11.39 -16.25
N THR A 13 -16.02 -11.54 -16.91
CA THR A 13 -16.09 -11.47 -18.37
C THR A 13 -16.29 -10.04 -18.84
N ALA A 14 -15.95 -9.73 -20.09
CA ALA A 14 -16.19 -8.40 -20.66
C ALA A 14 -17.66 -7.95 -20.50
N GLY A 15 -18.61 -8.86 -20.79
CA GLY A 15 -20.05 -8.55 -20.61
C GLY A 15 -20.45 -8.27 -19.16
N GLY A 16 -19.83 -8.95 -18.18
CA GLY A 16 -20.07 -8.65 -16.76
C GLY A 16 -19.54 -7.28 -16.35
N VAL A 17 -18.39 -6.86 -16.91
CA VAL A 17 -17.86 -5.51 -16.68
C VAL A 17 -18.73 -4.45 -17.36
N GLU A 18 -19.22 -4.70 -18.57
CA GLU A 18 -20.16 -3.79 -19.27
C GLU A 18 -21.44 -3.61 -18.45
N GLU A 19 -22.00 -4.70 -17.88
CA GLU A 19 -23.17 -4.62 -17.00
C GLU A 19 -22.89 -3.87 -15.70
N TYR A 20 -21.71 -4.05 -15.09
CA TYR A 20 -21.26 -3.28 -13.91
C TYR A 20 -21.24 -1.78 -14.22
N LEU A 21 -20.67 -1.37 -15.34
CA LEU A 21 -20.53 0.02 -15.76
C LEU A 21 -21.87 0.71 -16.11
N GLU A 22 -22.99 -0.03 -16.19
CA GLU A 22 -24.32 0.59 -16.30
C GLU A 22 -24.77 1.24 -14.97
N THR A 23 -24.19 0.85 -13.83
CA THR A 23 -24.64 1.27 -12.50
C THR A 23 -23.52 1.79 -11.58
N ASP A 24 -22.25 1.51 -11.88
CA ASP A 24 -21.10 1.90 -11.08
C ASP A 24 -19.86 2.10 -11.97
N ASP A 25 -19.07 3.11 -11.71
CA ASP A 25 -17.89 3.46 -12.49
C ASP A 25 -16.61 3.54 -11.63
N ARG A 26 -16.70 3.05 -10.39
CA ARG A 26 -15.59 3.00 -9.44
C ARG A 26 -14.68 1.79 -9.69
N ILE A 27 -13.39 1.95 -9.46
CA ILE A 27 -12.43 0.84 -9.46
C ILE A 27 -11.28 1.11 -8.48
N LEU A 28 -10.84 0.07 -7.77
CA LEU A 28 -9.65 0.12 -6.93
C LEU A 28 -8.46 -0.45 -7.68
N ILE A 29 -7.30 0.17 -7.54
CA ILE A 29 -6.03 -0.31 -8.12
C ILE A 29 -5.02 -0.50 -6.99
N PRO A 30 -4.80 -1.74 -6.52
CA PRO A 30 -3.76 -2.02 -5.52
C PRO A 30 -2.37 -1.77 -6.10
N VAL A 31 -1.51 -1.10 -5.33
CA VAL A 31 -0.14 -0.76 -5.71
C VAL A 31 0.80 -1.14 -4.57
N GLY A 32 1.79 -1.98 -4.83
CA GLY A 32 2.73 -2.43 -3.82
C GLY A 32 4.18 -2.26 -4.21
N SER A 33 5.01 -3.12 -3.64
CA SER A 33 6.41 -3.33 -4.01
C SER A 33 6.80 -4.79 -3.81
N VAL A 34 7.89 -5.19 -4.41
CA VAL A 34 8.59 -6.44 -4.12
C VAL A 34 9.96 -6.08 -3.58
N GLU A 35 10.09 -6.03 -2.27
CA GLU A 35 11.29 -5.57 -1.59
C GLU A 35 11.57 -6.34 -0.29
N GLN A 36 12.79 -6.22 0.21
CA GLN A 36 13.18 -6.85 1.46
C GLN A 36 12.43 -6.26 2.67
N HIS A 37 12.00 -7.09 3.61
CA HIS A 37 11.37 -6.75 4.88
C HIS A 37 11.98 -7.57 6.04
N GLY A 38 13.33 -7.65 6.10
CA GLY A 38 14.00 -8.57 7.01
C GLY A 38 13.96 -10.02 6.52
N ASP A 39 14.22 -10.97 7.41
CA ASP A 39 14.14 -12.41 7.12
C ASP A 39 12.80 -13.03 7.57
N HIS A 40 12.01 -12.29 8.32
CA HIS A 40 10.76 -12.75 8.92
C HIS A 40 9.52 -12.49 8.06
N LEU A 41 9.60 -11.63 7.03
CA LEU A 41 8.50 -11.29 6.12
C LEU A 41 8.83 -11.62 4.65
N PRO A 42 7.82 -11.94 3.85
CA PRO A 42 8.00 -12.17 2.42
C PRO A 42 8.28 -10.87 1.66
N LEU A 43 8.98 -10.97 0.53
CA LEU A 43 9.30 -9.82 -0.33
C LEU A 43 8.06 -9.08 -0.87
N GLY A 44 6.92 -9.72 -0.94
CA GLY A 44 5.68 -9.16 -1.47
C GLY A 44 4.77 -8.51 -0.44
N THR A 45 5.24 -8.27 0.78
CA THR A 45 4.47 -7.72 1.91
C THR A 45 3.58 -6.56 1.49
N ASP A 46 4.13 -5.52 0.87
CA ASP A 46 3.39 -4.34 0.42
C ASP A 46 2.26 -4.68 -0.55
N SER A 47 2.57 -5.53 -1.52
CA SER A 47 1.60 -5.92 -2.54
C SER A 47 0.48 -6.81 -1.98
N PHE A 48 0.78 -7.65 -0.99
CA PHE A 48 -0.23 -8.43 -0.29
C PHE A 48 -1.15 -7.53 0.54
N VAL A 49 -0.60 -6.60 1.31
CA VAL A 49 -1.37 -5.64 2.12
C VAL A 49 -2.27 -4.78 1.23
N ALA A 50 -1.73 -4.16 0.19
CA ALA A 50 -2.51 -3.34 -0.74
C ALA A 50 -3.69 -4.12 -1.34
N ARG A 51 -3.41 -5.35 -1.78
CA ARG A 51 -4.40 -6.21 -2.40
C ARG A 51 -5.51 -6.60 -1.42
N GLU A 52 -5.17 -7.06 -0.23
CA GLU A 52 -6.17 -7.54 0.73
C GLU A 52 -7.01 -6.40 1.32
N LEU A 53 -6.43 -5.19 1.48
CA LEU A 53 -7.19 -3.99 1.81
C LEU A 53 -8.22 -3.66 0.72
N ALA A 54 -7.77 -3.63 -0.54
CA ALA A 54 -8.65 -3.33 -1.67
C ALA A 54 -9.76 -4.38 -1.82
N LEU A 55 -9.44 -5.68 -1.72
CA LEU A 55 -10.43 -6.74 -1.83
C LEU A 55 -11.46 -6.69 -0.70
N SER A 56 -11.01 -6.51 0.54
CA SER A 56 -11.91 -6.44 1.70
C SER A 56 -12.90 -5.26 1.61
N ALA A 57 -12.42 -4.09 1.21
CA ALA A 57 -13.28 -2.92 1.03
C ALA A 57 -14.23 -3.08 -0.17
N ALA A 58 -13.75 -3.64 -1.27
CA ALA A 58 -14.53 -3.89 -2.48
C ALA A 58 -15.66 -4.89 -2.26
N GLU A 59 -15.42 -5.95 -1.49
CA GLU A 59 -16.45 -6.96 -1.14
C GLU A 59 -17.59 -6.35 -0.31
N ALA A 60 -17.32 -5.31 0.50
CA ALA A 60 -18.35 -4.61 1.28
C ALA A 60 -19.26 -3.73 0.41
N LEU A 61 -18.81 -3.30 -0.77
CA LEU A 61 -19.48 -2.32 -1.62
C LEU A 61 -19.80 -2.82 -3.04
N ASP A 62 -19.47 -4.08 -3.36
CA ASP A 62 -19.60 -4.65 -4.71
C ASP A 62 -18.85 -3.83 -5.79
N VAL A 63 -17.66 -3.29 -5.48
CA VAL A 63 -16.81 -2.50 -6.38
C VAL A 63 -15.73 -3.37 -7.02
N LEU A 64 -15.32 -3.06 -8.25
CA LEU A 64 -14.25 -3.79 -8.92
C LEU A 64 -12.86 -3.41 -8.44
N VAL A 65 -11.97 -4.41 -8.38
CA VAL A 65 -10.55 -4.27 -8.07
C VAL A 65 -9.74 -4.72 -9.28
N ALA A 66 -8.90 -3.84 -9.82
CA ALA A 66 -7.95 -4.17 -10.88
C ALA A 66 -6.82 -5.07 -10.38
N SER A 67 -6.11 -5.72 -11.30
CA SER A 67 -4.93 -6.50 -10.96
C SER A 67 -3.86 -5.64 -10.28
N THR A 68 -3.25 -6.16 -9.23
CA THR A 68 -2.24 -5.43 -8.44
C THR A 68 -1.04 -5.00 -9.28
N LEU A 69 -0.59 -3.76 -9.14
CA LEU A 69 0.71 -3.30 -9.61
C LEU A 69 1.77 -3.74 -8.59
N TRP A 70 2.42 -4.87 -8.89
CA TRP A 70 3.29 -5.58 -7.95
C TRP A 70 4.62 -4.90 -7.66
N TYR A 71 5.18 -4.16 -8.62
CA TYR A 71 6.51 -3.57 -8.51
C TYR A 71 6.40 -2.08 -8.21
N GLY A 72 7.16 -1.65 -7.20
CA GLY A 72 7.23 -0.25 -6.75
C GLY A 72 8.60 0.38 -7.00
N TRP A 73 8.76 1.59 -6.50
CA TRP A 73 10.01 2.34 -6.52
C TRP A 73 10.77 2.12 -5.21
N SER A 74 11.75 1.22 -5.19
CA SER A 74 12.44 0.75 -3.99
C SER A 74 13.96 0.74 -4.16
N PRO A 75 14.59 1.80 -4.71
CA PRO A 75 16.03 1.77 -5.01
C PRO A 75 16.90 1.64 -3.77
N HIS A 76 16.46 2.17 -2.62
CA HIS A 76 17.17 2.06 -1.36
C HIS A 76 17.19 0.63 -0.82
N HIS A 77 16.12 -0.15 -1.04
CA HIS A 77 16.05 -1.57 -0.64
C HIS A 77 16.86 -2.53 -1.52
N MET A 78 17.45 -2.04 -2.61
CA MET A 78 18.36 -2.82 -3.47
C MET A 78 19.67 -3.24 -2.77
N ALA A 79 19.88 -2.81 -1.54
CA ALA A 79 20.97 -3.26 -0.68
C ALA A 79 20.92 -4.77 -0.37
N ARG A 80 19.74 -5.40 -0.49
CA ARG A 80 19.54 -6.83 -0.21
C ARG A 80 18.88 -7.55 -1.38
N GLY A 81 19.23 -8.84 -1.54
CA GLY A 81 18.73 -9.67 -2.64
C GLY A 81 17.21 -9.90 -2.60
N GLY A 82 16.62 -10.03 -3.78
CA GLY A 82 15.18 -10.26 -3.95
C GLY A 82 14.35 -9.01 -4.22
N THR A 83 14.83 -7.83 -3.81
CA THR A 83 14.17 -6.55 -4.14
C THR A 83 14.18 -6.30 -5.65
N VAL A 84 13.04 -5.87 -6.19
CA VAL A 84 12.87 -5.45 -7.58
C VAL A 84 12.35 -4.03 -7.59
N SER A 85 13.20 -3.07 -7.94
CA SER A 85 12.81 -1.67 -8.06
C SER A 85 12.60 -1.30 -9.52
N VAL A 86 11.51 -0.60 -9.81
CA VAL A 86 11.23 -0.01 -11.12
C VAL A 86 11.40 1.50 -11.03
N ASP A 87 11.90 2.11 -12.11
CA ASP A 87 12.08 3.55 -12.17
C ASP A 87 10.74 4.29 -12.04
N SER A 88 10.72 5.40 -11.30
CA SER A 88 9.50 6.15 -11.01
C SER A 88 8.80 6.67 -12.26
N ASP A 89 9.53 7.05 -13.30
CA ASP A 89 8.95 7.52 -14.56
C ASP A 89 8.21 6.37 -15.29
N VAL A 90 8.76 5.15 -15.23
CA VAL A 90 8.11 3.96 -15.79
C VAL A 90 6.83 3.60 -15.02
N LEU A 91 6.87 3.72 -13.68
CA LEU A 91 5.69 3.47 -12.83
C LEU A 91 4.59 4.51 -13.07
N GLN A 92 4.95 5.79 -13.23
CA GLN A 92 4.00 6.84 -13.58
C GLN A 92 3.33 6.57 -14.93
N ASP A 93 4.10 6.19 -15.94
CA ASP A 93 3.56 5.85 -17.26
C ASP A 93 2.68 4.61 -17.20
N LEU A 94 3.10 3.55 -16.49
CA LEU A 94 2.28 2.35 -16.31
C LEU A 94 0.94 2.65 -15.62
N ALA A 95 0.96 3.42 -14.53
CA ALA A 95 -0.27 3.80 -13.82
C ALA A 95 -1.20 4.63 -14.71
N PHE A 96 -0.64 5.56 -15.47
CA PHE A 96 -1.41 6.36 -16.43
C PHE A 96 -2.05 5.49 -17.52
N GLU A 97 -1.30 4.62 -18.18
CA GLU A 97 -1.78 3.73 -19.24
C GLU A 97 -2.89 2.77 -18.76
N VAL A 98 -2.77 2.29 -17.51
CA VAL A 98 -3.80 1.46 -16.89
C VAL A 98 -5.08 2.27 -16.68
N VAL A 99 -4.99 3.46 -16.09
CA VAL A 99 -6.15 4.34 -15.87
C VAL A 99 -6.76 4.83 -17.19
N GLU A 100 -5.94 5.18 -18.19
CA GLU A 100 -6.40 5.56 -19.53
C GLU A 100 -7.24 4.45 -20.14
N SER A 101 -6.73 3.21 -20.16
CA SER A 101 -7.45 2.04 -20.68
C SER A 101 -8.78 1.81 -19.94
N LEU A 102 -8.79 1.90 -18.61
CA LEU A 102 -10.01 1.78 -17.81
C LEU A 102 -11.00 2.91 -18.12
N SER A 103 -10.51 4.13 -18.29
CA SER A 103 -11.35 5.30 -18.59
C SER A 103 -12.01 5.21 -19.97
N GLU A 104 -11.35 4.63 -20.96
CA GLU A 104 -11.92 4.35 -22.28
C GLU A 104 -13.13 3.41 -22.22
N HIS A 105 -13.15 2.51 -21.22
CA HIS A 105 -14.27 1.59 -20.99
C HIS A 105 -15.40 2.17 -20.15
N GLY A 106 -15.19 3.30 -19.50
CA GLY A 106 -16.24 3.98 -18.73
C GLY A 106 -15.97 4.12 -17.23
N PHE A 107 -14.88 3.59 -16.69
CA PHE A 107 -14.48 3.87 -15.32
C PHE A 107 -14.14 5.36 -15.16
N ARG A 108 -14.62 5.98 -14.08
CA ARG A 108 -14.44 7.41 -13.82
C ARG A 108 -13.85 7.71 -12.45
N ASN A 109 -14.10 6.84 -11.50
CA ASN A 109 -13.70 7.02 -10.11
C ASN A 109 -12.67 5.95 -9.74
N VAL A 110 -11.41 6.35 -9.56
CA VAL A 110 -10.25 5.47 -9.35
C VAL A 110 -9.65 5.71 -7.98
N VAL A 111 -9.43 4.65 -7.20
CA VAL A 111 -8.66 4.74 -5.95
C VAL A 111 -7.41 3.86 -6.05
N PHE A 112 -6.23 4.46 -6.02
CA PHE A 112 -5.00 3.73 -5.80
C PHE A 112 -4.88 3.34 -4.32
N VAL A 113 -4.77 2.04 -4.05
CA VAL A 113 -4.55 1.51 -2.68
C VAL A 113 -3.08 1.15 -2.55
N ASN A 114 -2.31 2.01 -1.89
CA ASN A 114 -0.87 1.85 -1.76
C ASN A 114 -0.52 0.97 -0.55
N GLY A 115 0.34 -0.03 -0.73
CA GLY A 115 0.90 -0.84 0.36
C GLY A 115 2.35 -0.50 0.68
N HIS A 116 3.09 0.11 -0.28
CA HIS A 116 4.45 0.59 -0.05
C HIS A 116 4.42 1.99 0.55
N ARG A 117 4.06 2.04 1.80
CA ARG A 117 3.71 3.22 2.58
C ARG A 117 4.66 4.40 2.31
N VAL A 118 4.12 5.59 2.11
CA VAL A 118 4.86 6.85 1.87
C VAL A 118 5.73 6.83 0.62
N VAL A 119 6.47 5.75 0.38
CA VAL A 119 7.53 5.68 -0.66
C VAL A 119 6.97 5.75 -2.09
N ASN A 120 5.82 5.12 -2.35
CA ASN A 120 5.18 5.23 -3.66
C ASN A 120 4.39 6.55 -3.85
N VAL A 121 4.03 7.26 -2.78
CA VAL A 121 3.16 8.45 -2.85
C VAL A 121 3.68 9.52 -3.82
N PRO A 122 4.97 9.90 -3.84
CA PRO A 122 5.44 10.95 -4.74
C PRO A 122 5.18 10.68 -6.21
N TRP A 123 5.41 9.46 -6.69
CA TRP A 123 5.18 9.14 -8.09
C TRP A 123 3.70 8.85 -8.39
N LEU A 124 2.96 8.25 -7.43
CA LEU A 124 1.52 8.06 -7.54
C LEU A 124 0.79 9.39 -7.64
N GLN A 125 1.19 10.39 -6.84
CA GLN A 125 0.61 11.73 -6.90
C GLN A 125 0.78 12.34 -8.30
N ILE A 126 1.97 12.28 -8.88
CA ILE A 126 2.23 12.80 -10.23
C ILE A 126 1.38 12.06 -11.27
N ALA A 127 1.29 10.73 -11.18
CA ALA A 127 0.46 9.92 -12.07
C ALA A 127 -1.03 10.28 -11.93
N ALA A 128 -1.53 10.42 -10.70
CA ALA A 128 -2.92 10.78 -10.41
C ALA A 128 -3.27 12.17 -10.97
N GLU A 129 -2.42 13.18 -10.73
CA GLU A 129 -2.60 14.53 -11.30
C GLU A 129 -2.63 14.52 -12.84
N ARG A 130 -1.75 13.71 -13.47
CA ARG A 130 -1.74 13.52 -14.92
C ARG A 130 -3.05 12.87 -15.41
N CYS A 131 -3.52 11.82 -14.74
CA CYS A 131 -4.79 11.19 -15.07
C CYS A 131 -5.96 12.16 -14.98
N GLN A 132 -6.09 12.92 -13.89
CA GLN A 132 -7.17 13.90 -13.72
C GLN A 132 -7.11 15.05 -14.73
N ARG A 133 -5.91 15.47 -15.14
CA ARG A 133 -5.73 16.54 -16.11
C ARG A 133 -6.07 16.10 -17.54
N ASP A 134 -5.67 14.89 -17.93
CA ASP A 134 -5.67 14.43 -19.33
C ASP A 134 -6.83 13.47 -19.64
N LEU A 135 -7.41 12.84 -18.63
CA LEU A 135 -8.51 11.89 -18.72
C LEU A 135 -9.68 12.39 -17.85
N ASN A 136 -10.88 12.26 -18.27
CA ASN A 136 -12.07 12.68 -17.47
C ASN A 136 -12.33 11.68 -16.32
N VAL A 137 -11.46 11.68 -15.31
CA VAL A 137 -11.51 10.78 -14.14
C VAL A 137 -11.21 11.53 -12.84
N THR A 138 -11.78 11.06 -11.72
CA THR A 138 -11.35 11.40 -10.37
C THR A 138 -10.41 10.33 -9.86
N VAL A 139 -9.29 10.73 -9.26
CA VAL A 139 -8.28 9.78 -8.74
C VAL A 139 -7.93 10.14 -7.30
N GLU A 140 -8.08 9.19 -6.40
CA GLU A 140 -7.62 9.31 -5.02
C GLU A 140 -6.52 8.30 -4.72
N ILE A 141 -5.71 8.58 -3.70
CA ILE A 141 -4.64 7.71 -3.22
C ILE A 141 -4.91 7.40 -1.75
N PHE A 142 -5.17 6.14 -1.45
CA PHE A 142 -5.25 5.62 -0.10
C PHE A 142 -3.90 5.04 0.30
N ASP A 143 -3.27 5.64 1.32
CA ASP A 143 -1.99 5.15 1.87
C ASP A 143 -2.16 4.91 3.38
N PRO A 144 -1.94 3.68 3.88
CA PRO A 144 -2.11 3.34 5.29
C PRO A 144 -1.37 4.27 6.25
N ALA A 145 -0.18 4.75 5.91
CA ALA A 145 0.61 5.64 6.78
C ALA A 145 -0.13 6.94 7.14
N TYR A 146 -0.97 7.45 6.23
CA TYR A 146 -1.79 8.64 6.48
C TYR A 146 -3.11 8.34 7.19
N MET A 147 -3.58 7.08 7.16
CA MET A 147 -4.91 6.67 7.63
C MET A 147 -4.89 5.90 8.95
N GLN A 148 -3.72 5.44 9.39
CA GLN A 148 -3.57 4.55 10.55
C GLN A 148 -3.28 5.26 11.87
N LYS A 149 -2.95 6.55 11.89
CA LYS A 149 -2.49 7.27 13.09
C LYS A 149 -3.41 7.06 14.30
N GLU A 150 -4.72 7.22 14.10
CA GLU A 150 -5.71 7.08 15.17
C GLU A 150 -5.71 5.68 15.80
N VAL A 151 -5.59 4.62 14.98
CA VAL A 151 -5.57 3.24 15.50
C VAL A 151 -4.20 2.89 16.09
N VAL A 152 -3.11 3.43 15.54
CA VAL A 152 -1.74 3.20 16.05
C VAL A 152 -1.58 3.74 17.46
N ASP A 153 -2.12 4.93 17.76
CA ASP A 153 -2.11 5.50 19.11
C ASP A 153 -2.78 4.59 20.15
N ASP A 154 -3.78 3.79 19.73
CA ASP A 154 -4.52 2.85 20.56
C ASP A 154 -3.88 1.44 20.62
N LEU A 155 -2.96 1.13 19.73
CA LEU A 155 -2.37 -0.21 19.60
C LEU A 155 -1.15 -0.42 20.52
N ASP A 156 -0.55 0.66 21.02
CA ASP A 156 0.66 0.63 21.86
C ASP A 156 1.77 -0.25 21.23
N VAL A 157 2.00 -0.04 19.94
CA VAL A 157 3.06 -0.72 19.19
C VAL A 157 4.36 0.08 19.28
N GLY A 158 5.49 -0.62 19.18
CA GLY A 158 6.82 -0.03 19.21
C GLY A 158 7.12 0.89 18.03
N THR A 159 8.40 1.07 17.75
CA THR A 159 8.87 1.95 16.67
C THR A 159 8.37 1.52 15.31
N ILE A 160 7.75 2.44 14.58
CA ILE A 160 7.30 2.26 13.21
C ILE A 160 8.47 2.54 12.25
N GLY A 161 8.62 1.71 11.23
CA GLY A 161 9.71 1.86 10.28
C GLY A 161 9.60 0.97 9.06
N HIS A 162 10.33 -0.16 9.03
CA HIS A 162 10.37 -1.08 7.90
C HIS A 162 10.51 -2.54 8.37
N GLY A 163 9.66 -3.44 7.90
CA GLY A 163 9.52 -4.75 8.53
C GLY A 163 9.15 -4.63 10.00
N ASP A 164 8.41 -3.60 10.31
CA ASP A 164 8.07 -3.09 11.64
C ASP A 164 6.92 -3.89 12.30
N PRO A 165 6.54 -3.58 13.56
CA PRO A 165 5.45 -4.28 14.24
C PRO A 165 4.11 -4.19 13.51
N LEU A 166 3.82 -3.09 12.80
CA LEU A 166 2.54 -2.93 12.09
C LEU A 166 2.50 -3.81 10.85
N GLU A 167 3.54 -3.76 10.01
CA GLU A 167 3.64 -4.61 8.81
C GLU A 167 3.65 -6.08 9.17
N THR A 168 4.43 -6.44 10.18
CA THR A 168 4.52 -7.83 10.68
C THR A 168 3.19 -8.31 11.23
N SER A 169 2.53 -7.51 12.09
CA SER A 169 1.21 -7.83 12.64
C SER A 169 0.15 -7.97 11.53
N HIS A 170 0.20 -7.07 10.55
CA HIS A 170 -0.74 -7.09 9.43
C HIS A 170 -0.61 -8.41 8.65
N LEU A 171 0.62 -8.82 8.32
CA LEU A 171 0.87 -10.11 7.65
C LEU A 171 0.54 -11.32 8.55
N MET A 172 0.78 -11.25 9.86
CA MET A 172 0.37 -12.31 10.79
C MET A 172 -1.15 -12.54 10.74
N TYR A 173 -1.94 -11.50 10.55
CA TYR A 173 -3.38 -11.61 10.39
C TYR A 173 -3.79 -12.11 9.00
N LEU A 174 -3.19 -11.54 7.94
CA LEU A 174 -3.58 -11.83 6.55
C LEU A 174 -3.02 -13.15 6.03
N MET A 175 -1.78 -13.49 6.37
CA MET A 175 -1.02 -14.62 5.84
C MET A 175 -0.07 -15.19 6.91
N PRO A 176 -0.57 -15.73 8.02
CA PRO A 176 0.26 -16.17 9.14
C PRO A 176 1.34 -17.20 8.76
N GLU A 177 1.07 -18.00 7.73
CA GLU A 177 2.03 -19.00 7.22
C GLU A 177 3.24 -18.38 6.47
N ALA A 178 3.17 -17.09 6.13
CA ALA A 178 4.24 -16.37 5.45
C ALA A 178 5.16 -15.59 6.40
N VAL A 179 4.87 -15.58 7.71
CA VAL A 179 5.62 -14.85 8.73
C VAL A 179 6.45 -15.81 9.59
N ASP A 180 7.74 -15.55 9.71
CA ASP A 180 8.66 -16.32 10.57
C ASP A 180 9.23 -15.42 11.67
N LEU A 181 8.51 -15.29 12.80
CA LEU A 181 8.93 -14.44 13.91
C LEU A 181 10.22 -14.88 14.58
N ASP A 182 10.66 -16.14 14.43
CA ASP A 182 11.93 -16.60 14.97
C ASP A 182 13.13 -15.95 14.25
N GLU A 183 12.93 -15.46 13.03
CA GLU A 183 13.92 -14.73 12.23
C GLU A 183 13.79 -13.19 12.37
N ALA A 184 12.85 -12.68 13.16
CA ALA A 184 12.66 -11.27 13.39
C ALA A 184 13.79 -10.67 14.23
N VAL A 185 14.30 -9.49 13.82
CA VAL A 185 15.35 -8.78 14.54
C VAL A 185 14.88 -7.37 14.88
N ASP A 186 14.77 -7.07 16.18
CA ASP A 186 14.46 -5.73 16.65
C ASP A 186 15.67 -4.81 16.48
N TYR A 187 15.45 -3.67 15.86
CA TYR A 187 16.48 -2.65 15.70
C TYR A 187 15.88 -1.25 15.54
N GLU A 188 16.31 -0.37 16.44
CA GLU A 188 15.97 1.06 16.39
C GLU A 188 17.25 1.87 16.16
N PRO A 189 17.46 2.42 14.94
CA PRO A 189 18.59 3.31 14.70
C PRO A 189 18.42 4.63 15.44
N ASP A 190 19.52 5.21 15.94
CA ASP A 190 19.53 6.59 16.40
C ASP A 190 19.61 7.52 15.18
N GLU A 191 18.47 8.09 14.80
CA GLU A 191 18.36 8.96 13.62
C GLU A 191 18.65 10.43 13.91
N GLY A 192 18.79 10.81 15.21
CA GLY A 192 19.00 12.19 15.61
C GLY A 192 17.87 13.12 15.17
N ASP A 193 18.23 14.41 14.86
CA ASP A 193 17.27 15.45 14.44
C ASP A 193 16.94 15.41 12.93
N HIS A 194 17.58 14.56 12.16
CA HIS A 194 17.33 14.33 10.73
C HIS A 194 16.90 12.89 10.52
N HIS A 195 15.63 12.67 10.37
CA HIS A 195 15.05 11.33 10.16
C HIS A 195 14.06 11.33 9.00
N HIS A 196 13.78 10.14 8.51
CA HIS A 196 12.74 9.94 7.50
C HIS A 196 11.37 10.19 8.12
N VAL A 197 10.52 10.96 7.43
CA VAL A 197 9.19 11.31 7.93
C VAL A 197 8.19 10.21 7.58
N ASP A 198 7.58 9.62 8.60
CA ASP A 198 6.36 8.83 8.48
C ASP A 198 5.18 9.66 9.00
N PRO A 199 4.06 9.77 8.27
CA PRO A 199 2.90 10.56 8.71
C PRO A 199 2.23 10.05 10.00
N SER A 200 2.48 8.80 10.39
CA SER A 200 2.01 8.25 11.67
C SER A 200 2.95 8.56 12.85
N ASP A 201 4.13 9.15 12.60
CA ASP A 201 5.06 9.60 13.64
C ASP A 201 4.76 11.06 14.05
N ASP A 202 4.79 11.35 15.34
CA ASP A 202 4.59 12.70 15.90
C ASP A 202 5.88 13.54 15.97
N ARG A 203 7.02 12.94 15.66
CA ARG A 203 8.31 13.63 15.71
C ARG A 203 8.49 14.60 14.55
N ASP A 204 8.95 15.79 14.84
CA ASP A 204 9.42 16.71 13.81
C ASP A 204 10.82 16.33 13.32
N THR A 205 11.09 16.57 12.05
CA THR A 205 12.44 16.51 11.47
C THR A 205 12.89 17.88 10.99
N LEU A 206 14.19 18.16 11.03
CA LEU A 206 14.75 19.41 10.52
C LEU A 206 14.72 19.51 8.99
N ALA A 207 14.65 18.39 8.30
CA ALA A 207 14.55 18.34 6.85
C ALA A 207 13.90 17.02 6.42
N TYR A 208 13.28 16.99 5.23
CA TYR A 208 12.90 15.76 4.59
C TYR A 208 14.17 14.98 4.19
N VAL A 209 14.32 13.77 4.72
CA VAL A 209 15.48 12.91 4.47
C VAL A 209 15.04 11.74 3.62
N PRO A 210 15.45 11.66 2.33
CA PRO A 210 15.15 10.51 1.48
C PRO A 210 16.00 9.31 1.91
N GLY A 211 15.42 8.11 1.84
CA GLY A 211 16.15 6.86 2.06
C GLY A 211 17.28 6.66 1.06
N THR A 212 18.40 6.14 1.52
CA THR A 212 19.58 5.84 0.67
C THR A 212 19.95 4.36 0.70
N VAL A 213 20.60 3.88 -0.36
CA VAL A 213 21.12 2.51 -0.42
C VAL A 213 22.20 2.28 0.66
N GLU A 214 22.94 3.32 1.06
CA GLU A 214 24.00 3.22 2.07
C GLU A 214 23.43 3.02 3.46
N GLU A 215 22.40 3.80 3.84
CA GLU A 215 21.67 3.60 5.10
C GLU A 215 21.04 2.22 5.16
N MET A 216 20.45 1.77 4.05
CA MET A 216 19.88 0.44 3.99
C MET A 216 20.94 -0.68 4.11
N ARG A 217 22.16 -0.48 3.62
CA ARG A 217 23.26 -1.44 3.85
C ARG A 217 23.64 -1.55 5.33
N ASP A 218 23.70 -0.42 6.02
CA ASP A 218 23.95 -0.40 7.46
C ASP A 218 22.82 -1.10 8.23
N LEU A 219 21.57 -0.87 7.81
CA LEU A 219 20.40 -1.52 8.38
C LEU A 219 20.43 -3.03 8.15
N VAL A 220 20.73 -3.47 6.92
CA VAL A 220 20.87 -4.90 6.57
C VAL A 220 21.99 -5.58 7.38
N GLU A 221 23.12 -4.91 7.62
CA GLU A 221 24.22 -5.45 8.43
C GLU A 221 23.81 -5.65 9.90
N LYS A 222 22.97 -4.75 10.46
CA LYS A 222 22.60 -4.75 11.87
C LYS A 222 21.37 -5.57 12.20
N SER A 223 20.39 -5.58 11.32
CA SER A 223 19.07 -6.18 11.58
C SER A 223 18.52 -7.04 10.44
N GLY A 224 19.33 -7.31 9.40
CA GLY A 224 18.79 -7.97 8.21
C GLY A 224 17.88 -7.06 7.37
N GLY A 225 17.82 -5.75 7.67
CA GLY A 225 17.04 -4.78 6.92
C GLY A 225 15.75 -4.32 7.62
N THR A 226 15.55 -4.71 8.87
CA THR A 226 14.40 -4.30 9.69
C THR A 226 14.71 -2.99 10.43
N LYS A 227 13.71 -2.10 10.52
CA LYS A 227 13.71 -0.92 11.37
C LYS A 227 12.42 -0.92 12.19
N GLY A 228 12.55 -1.11 13.50
CA GLY A 228 11.44 -1.25 14.45
C GLY A 228 11.59 -2.50 15.33
N ASN A 229 10.51 -2.86 16.01
CA ASN A 229 10.47 -3.95 16.99
C ASN A 229 9.49 -5.07 16.55
N PRO A 230 9.75 -5.80 15.45
CA PRO A 230 8.83 -6.84 14.97
C PRO A 230 8.53 -7.95 15.98
N SER A 231 9.36 -8.15 17.01
CA SER A 231 9.07 -9.10 18.08
C SER A 231 7.85 -8.73 18.93
N GLU A 232 7.39 -7.46 18.88
CA GLU A 232 6.18 -6.99 19.58
C GLU A 232 4.90 -7.19 18.77
N SER A 233 4.99 -7.78 17.58
CA SER A 233 3.88 -8.01 16.67
C SER A 233 2.88 -9.04 17.18
N SER A 234 1.62 -8.88 16.80
CA SER A 234 0.57 -9.85 17.09
C SER A 234 -0.53 -9.88 16.04
N GLU A 235 -1.18 -11.04 15.90
CA GLU A 235 -2.35 -11.19 15.03
C GLU A 235 -3.50 -10.25 15.43
N ASP A 236 -3.70 -9.97 16.72
CA ASP A 236 -4.76 -9.05 17.19
C ASP A 236 -4.50 -7.61 16.75
N VAL A 237 -3.26 -7.14 16.82
CA VAL A 237 -2.84 -5.85 16.27
C VAL A 237 -3.11 -5.80 14.77
N GLY A 238 -2.70 -6.83 14.03
CA GLY A 238 -2.95 -6.93 12.59
C GLY A 238 -4.43 -6.91 12.22
N ARG A 239 -5.26 -7.64 12.95
CA ARG A 239 -6.72 -7.64 12.76
C ARG A 239 -7.33 -6.25 12.98
N ARG A 240 -7.00 -5.60 14.10
CA ARG A 240 -7.50 -4.25 14.43
C ARG A 240 -7.06 -3.21 13.40
N LEU A 241 -5.81 -3.31 12.93
CA LEU A 241 -5.29 -2.46 11.87
C LEU A 241 -6.06 -2.68 10.56
N GLN A 242 -6.25 -3.93 10.12
CA GLN A 242 -7.01 -4.27 8.92
C GLN A 242 -8.45 -3.74 9.00
N GLU A 243 -9.15 -4.00 10.10
CA GLU A 243 -10.53 -3.54 10.29
C GLU A 243 -10.62 -2.01 10.17
N HIS A 244 -9.75 -1.26 10.85
CA HIS A 244 -9.71 0.20 10.79
C HIS A 244 -9.42 0.72 9.37
N LEU A 245 -8.41 0.17 8.70
CA LEU A 245 -8.03 0.61 7.35
C LEU A 245 -9.11 0.29 6.31
N VAL A 246 -9.77 -0.86 6.42
CA VAL A 246 -10.90 -1.22 5.56
C VAL A 246 -12.06 -0.26 5.75
N ASP A 247 -12.45 0.08 6.99
CA ASP A 247 -13.52 1.03 7.27
C ASP A 247 -13.20 2.43 6.69
N ARG A 248 -11.93 2.86 6.77
CA ARG A 248 -11.48 4.12 6.16
C ARG A 248 -11.55 4.07 4.64
N LEU A 249 -11.07 2.97 4.04
CA LEU A 249 -11.11 2.80 2.58
C LEU A 249 -12.56 2.72 2.06
N VAL A 250 -13.46 2.04 2.76
CA VAL A 250 -14.90 2.05 2.44
C VAL A 250 -15.45 3.49 2.43
N THR A 251 -15.09 4.31 3.43
CA THR A 251 -15.50 5.72 3.48
C THR A 251 -15.00 6.52 2.27
N VAL A 252 -13.75 6.29 1.83
CA VAL A 252 -13.17 6.91 0.63
C VAL A 252 -13.96 6.51 -0.62
N ILE A 253 -14.22 5.20 -0.78
CA ILE A 253 -14.93 4.66 -1.95
C ILE A 253 -16.38 5.19 -2.02
N GLU A 254 -17.05 5.35 -0.88
CA GLU A 254 -18.41 5.96 -0.83
C GLU A 254 -18.35 7.46 -1.15
N GLY A 255 -17.31 8.15 -0.69
CA GLY A 255 -17.12 9.60 -0.91
C GLY A 255 -16.89 9.94 -2.37
N ILE A 256 -16.00 9.22 -3.06
CA ILE A 256 -15.61 9.50 -4.44
C ILE A 256 -16.78 9.42 -5.43
N ALA A 257 -17.82 8.65 -5.14
CA ALA A 257 -19.02 8.52 -5.97
C ALA A 257 -20.05 9.63 -5.75
N SER A 258 -19.91 10.47 -4.72
CA SER A 258 -20.92 11.48 -4.32
C SER A 258 -20.58 12.91 -4.76
N GLU A 259 -19.48 13.11 -5.48
CA GLU A 259 -19.02 14.44 -5.92
C GLU A 259 -19.53 14.86 -7.33
N ASP A 260 -20.63 14.24 -7.84
CA ASP A 260 -21.31 14.62 -9.10
C ASP A 260 -22.21 15.87 -8.96
#